data_61541896b63e2d978cbbb1195640712c
#
_entry.id   61541896b63e2d978cbbb1195640712c
#
_cell.length_a   1.000
_cell.length_b   1.000
_cell.length_c   1.000
_cell.angle_alpha   90.00
_cell.angle_beta   90.00
_cell.angle_gamma   90.00
#
_symmetry.space_group_name_H-M   'P 1'
#
loop_
_entity.id
_entity.type
_entity.pdbx_description
1 polymer ?
#
loop_
_entity_poly.entity_id
_entity_poly.type
_entity_poly.pdbx_seq_one_letter_code
_entity_poly.pdbx_strand_id
1 'polypeptide(L)'
;MENYELQIRKTRTVPGTRGNIFDRNGEVIAYNELAYSVTIEDIIPTDTKTEDKNKILNDTLDSVLSIVEENGDSVIDNFGIILDSSGSYQFAETNETSRLRFVADVHGKSFIDDLTEKEKNKTAEQIVHYLCKRYGLDYSEHDAAYILKMVNMRYAMGLNSYQQWLTTVLASDVSDATAAAIMENQDSLQGVDISEDSLRRYPDGQYFASIIG
;
A
#
# COMPACT_ATOMS: atom_id res chain seq x y z
N MET A 1 22.38 -38.60 5.34
CA MET A 1 22.19 -37.15 5.05
C MET A 1 20.98 -36.73 5.84
N GLU A 2 21.18 -35.98 6.93
CA GLU A 2 20.07 -35.44 7.72
C GLU A 2 19.45 -34.30 6.91
N ASN A 3 18.16 -34.42 6.62
CA ASN A 3 17.36 -33.33 6.05
C ASN A 3 17.18 -32.26 7.13
N TYR A 4 17.91 -31.18 7.05
CA TYR A 4 17.64 -29.99 7.85
C TYR A 4 16.47 -29.25 7.21
N GLU A 5 15.27 -29.36 7.78
CA GLU A 5 14.17 -28.48 7.49
C GLU A 5 14.45 -27.13 8.16
N LEU A 6 14.68 -26.11 7.36
CA LEU A 6 14.81 -24.72 7.84
C LEU A 6 13.42 -24.25 8.30
N GLN A 7 13.18 -24.30 9.62
CA GLN A 7 11.98 -23.69 10.21
C GLN A 7 12.24 -22.22 10.49
N ILE A 8 11.66 -21.34 9.69
CA ILE A 8 11.65 -19.90 9.97
C ILE A 8 10.55 -19.62 10.99
N ARG A 9 10.91 -19.26 12.21
CA ARG A 9 9.98 -18.77 13.22
C ARG A 9 9.82 -17.28 13.07
N LYS A 10 8.63 -16.84 12.64
CA LYS A 10 8.25 -15.43 12.57
C LYS A 10 7.47 -15.07 13.84
N THR A 11 7.96 -14.11 14.61
CA THR A 11 7.24 -13.58 15.77
C THR A 11 6.51 -12.31 15.34
N ARG A 12 5.17 -12.33 15.37
CA ARG A 12 4.35 -11.13 15.13
C ARG A 12 4.00 -10.54 16.50
N THR A 13 4.38 -9.28 16.72
CA THR A 13 3.93 -8.52 17.89
C THR A 13 2.57 -7.92 17.56
N VAL A 14 1.52 -8.35 18.25
CA VAL A 14 0.19 -7.75 18.14
C VAL A 14 0.11 -6.65 19.21
N PRO A 15 -0.01 -5.36 18.82
CA PRO A 15 -0.18 -4.29 19.79
C PRO A 15 -1.52 -4.47 20.54
N GLY A 16 -1.51 -4.25 21.86
CA GLY A 16 -2.74 -4.27 22.64
C GLY A 16 -3.69 -3.15 22.21
N THR A 17 -4.99 -3.42 22.19
CA THR A 17 -6.00 -2.42 21.89
C THR A 17 -6.13 -1.39 23.01
N ARG A 18 -6.35 -0.12 22.65
CA ARG A 18 -6.62 0.93 23.66
C ARG A 18 -7.98 0.67 24.34
N GLY A 19 -8.12 1.05 25.62
CA GLY A 19 -9.39 1.00 26.33
C GLY A 19 -10.45 1.95 25.75
N ASN A 20 -11.72 1.67 25.95
CA ASN A 20 -12.81 2.57 25.62
C ASN A 20 -12.78 3.80 26.56
N ILE A 21 -13.21 4.95 26.06
CA ILE A 21 -13.38 6.19 26.85
C ILE A 21 -14.87 6.46 26.95
N PHE A 22 -15.32 6.73 28.17
CA PHE A 22 -16.71 7.02 28.47
C PHE A 22 -16.83 8.44 29.07
N ASP A 23 -17.99 9.05 28.86
CA ASP A 23 -18.35 10.27 29.58
C ASP A 23 -18.78 9.97 31.03
N ARG A 24 -19.12 11.02 31.80
CA ARG A 24 -19.58 10.90 33.19
C ARG A 24 -20.93 10.13 33.33
N ASN A 25 -21.69 10.00 32.28
CA ASN A 25 -22.97 9.29 32.22
C ASN A 25 -22.82 7.84 31.74
N GLY A 26 -21.61 7.44 31.34
CA GLY A 26 -21.31 6.12 30.79
C GLY A 26 -21.52 6.00 29.28
N GLU A 27 -21.72 7.12 28.56
CA GLU A 27 -21.80 7.10 27.09
C GLU A 27 -20.40 7.00 26.48
N VAL A 28 -20.29 6.23 25.38
CA VAL A 28 -18.99 5.97 24.74
C VAL A 28 -18.55 7.16 23.92
N ILE A 29 -17.44 7.78 24.29
CA ILE A 29 -16.80 8.88 23.56
C ILE A 29 -15.77 8.36 22.54
N ALA A 30 -15.07 7.25 22.89
CA ALA A 30 -14.13 6.62 21.99
C ALA A 30 -14.08 5.09 22.25
N TYR A 31 -14.09 4.32 21.17
CA TYR A 31 -14.02 2.85 21.24
C TYR A 31 -13.14 2.33 20.09
N ASN A 32 -12.77 1.05 20.18
CA ASN A 32 -12.06 0.37 19.10
C ASN A 32 -13.03 -0.50 18.33
N GLU A 33 -12.95 -0.43 17.02
CA GLU A 33 -13.65 -1.29 16.09
C GLU A 33 -12.63 -2.21 15.41
N LEU A 34 -12.99 -3.49 15.25
CA LEU A 34 -12.19 -4.41 14.47
C LEU A 34 -12.20 -3.97 13.01
N ALA A 35 -11.04 -3.88 12.41
CA ALA A 35 -10.87 -3.57 11.00
C ALA A 35 -9.96 -4.61 10.35
N TYR A 36 -10.17 -4.84 9.07
CA TYR A 36 -9.33 -5.71 8.27
C TYR A 36 -8.50 -4.89 7.30
N SER A 37 -7.25 -5.31 7.12
CA SER A 37 -6.35 -4.74 6.12
C SER A 37 -5.83 -5.85 5.22
N VAL A 38 -5.88 -5.63 3.91
CA VAL A 38 -5.23 -6.50 2.93
C VAL A 38 -3.76 -6.14 2.88
N THR A 39 -2.91 -7.14 3.07
CA THR A 39 -1.46 -6.95 3.14
C THR A 39 -0.76 -7.89 2.18
N ILE A 40 0.45 -7.53 1.74
CA ILE A 40 1.30 -8.38 0.93
C ILE A 40 2.73 -8.41 1.46
N GLU A 41 3.35 -9.58 1.38
CA GLU A 41 4.78 -9.79 1.58
C GLU A 41 5.43 -10.25 0.27
N ASP A 42 6.62 -9.73 -0.02
CA ASP A 42 7.42 -10.23 -1.15
C ASP A 42 8.11 -11.54 -0.76
N ILE A 43 7.41 -12.65 -1.00
CA ILE A 43 7.91 -14.00 -0.71
C ILE A 43 8.63 -14.64 -1.89
N ILE A 44 8.75 -13.93 -3.02
CA ILE A 44 9.36 -14.46 -4.23
C ILE A 44 10.87 -14.61 -4.01
N PRO A 45 11.46 -15.77 -4.36
CA PRO A 45 12.89 -16.02 -4.21
C PRO A 45 13.75 -14.95 -4.88
N THR A 46 14.85 -14.55 -4.21
CA THR A 46 15.73 -13.47 -4.68
C THR A 46 16.50 -13.79 -5.96
N ASP A 47 16.64 -15.07 -6.29
CA ASP A 47 17.26 -15.57 -7.52
C ASP A 47 16.30 -15.60 -8.72
N THR A 48 15.01 -15.26 -8.51
CA THR A 48 14.03 -15.13 -9.58
C THR A 48 14.40 -13.95 -10.50
N LYS A 49 14.33 -14.16 -11.81
CA LYS A 49 14.57 -13.09 -12.79
C LYS A 49 13.58 -11.93 -12.58
N THR A 50 14.06 -10.71 -12.74
CA THR A 50 13.25 -9.50 -12.53
C THR A 50 11.96 -9.50 -13.35
N GLU A 51 12.00 -9.98 -14.59
CA GLU A 51 10.83 -10.04 -15.46
C GLU A 51 9.77 -11.01 -14.92
N ASP A 52 10.19 -12.21 -14.51
CA ASP A 52 9.30 -13.23 -13.95
C ASP A 52 8.72 -12.77 -12.61
N LYS A 53 9.57 -12.17 -11.75
CA LYS A 53 9.14 -11.57 -10.48
C LYS A 53 8.11 -10.46 -10.69
N ASN A 54 8.36 -9.56 -11.64
CA ASN A 54 7.42 -8.48 -11.95
C ASN A 54 6.08 -9.05 -12.43
N LYS A 55 6.10 -10.07 -13.27
CA LYS A 55 4.87 -10.72 -13.76
C LYS A 55 4.07 -11.30 -12.61
N ILE A 56 4.69 -12.13 -11.76
CA ILE A 56 4.00 -12.77 -10.61
C ILE A 56 3.38 -11.70 -9.71
N LEU A 57 4.13 -10.64 -9.36
CA LEU A 57 3.62 -9.58 -8.49
C LEU A 57 2.50 -8.78 -9.15
N ASN A 58 2.59 -8.49 -10.44
CA ASN A 58 1.55 -7.75 -11.15
C ASN A 58 0.27 -8.59 -11.27
N ASP A 59 0.37 -9.88 -11.59
CA ASP A 59 -0.79 -10.78 -11.66
C ASP A 59 -1.47 -10.92 -10.29
N THR A 60 -0.70 -11.00 -9.21
CA THR A 60 -1.22 -11.05 -7.83
C THR A 60 -1.91 -9.74 -7.46
N LEU A 61 -1.29 -8.59 -7.73
CA LEU A 61 -1.85 -7.28 -7.40
C LEU A 61 -3.09 -6.94 -8.22
N ASP A 62 -3.14 -7.36 -9.50
CA ASP A 62 -4.32 -7.22 -10.34
C ASP A 62 -5.52 -8.00 -9.76
N SER A 63 -5.27 -9.24 -9.32
CA SER A 63 -6.29 -10.05 -8.66
C SER A 63 -6.77 -9.42 -7.35
N VAL A 64 -5.85 -8.90 -6.53
CA VAL A 64 -6.20 -8.18 -5.29
C VAL A 64 -7.02 -6.93 -5.59
N LEU A 65 -6.59 -6.12 -6.57
CA LEU A 65 -7.30 -4.91 -6.98
C LEU A 65 -8.72 -5.22 -7.40
N SER A 66 -8.91 -6.25 -8.24
CA SER A 66 -10.22 -6.70 -8.71
C SER A 66 -11.13 -7.10 -7.53
N ILE A 67 -10.63 -7.95 -6.61
CA ILE A 67 -11.41 -8.39 -5.44
C ILE A 67 -11.80 -7.20 -4.55
N VAL A 68 -10.89 -6.29 -4.27
CA VAL A 68 -11.14 -5.12 -3.42
C VAL A 68 -12.21 -4.22 -4.04
N GLU A 69 -12.11 -3.94 -5.35
CA GLU A 69 -13.04 -3.04 -6.04
C GLU A 69 -14.41 -3.67 -6.29
N GLU A 70 -14.49 -4.96 -6.59
CA GLU A 70 -15.77 -5.69 -6.76
C GLU A 70 -16.60 -5.70 -5.49
N ASN A 71 -15.97 -5.67 -4.33
CA ASN A 71 -16.64 -5.59 -3.04
C ASN A 71 -16.89 -4.14 -2.54
N GLY A 72 -16.56 -3.13 -3.38
CA GLY A 72 -16.82 -1.72 -3.10
C GLY A 72 -15.80 -1.04 -2.18
N ASP A 73 -14.70 -1.70 -1.89
CA ASP A 73 -13.57 -1.15 -1.14
C ASP A 73 -12.55 -0.49 -2.10
N SER A 74 -11.50 0.10 -1.56
CA SER A 74 -10.45 0.75 -2.34
C SER A 74 -9.06 0.40 -1.82
N VAL A 75 -8.09 0.31 -2.74
CA VAL A 75 -6.68 0.19 -2.37
C VAL A 75 -6.16 1.52 -1.83
N ILE A 76 -5.01 1.46 -1.12
CA ILE A 76 -4.35 2.66 -0.60
C ILE A 76 -4.10 3.68 -1.71
N ASP A 77 -4.33 4.96 -1.39
CA ASP A 77 -4.09 6.10 -2.29
C ASP A 77 -3.21 7.13 -1.56
N ASN A 78 -1.95 6.77 -1.35
CA ASN A 78 -0.95 7.61 -0.70
C ASN A 78 0.25 7.91 -1.60
N PHE A 79 0.06 7.76 -2.92
CA PHE A 79 1.09 8.02 -3.91
C PHE A 79 1.23 9.52 -4.21
N GLY A 80 2.45 9.98 -4.46
CA GLY A 80 2.73 11.39 -4.72
C GLY A 80 2.25 11.91 -6.10
N ILE A 81 1.47 11.12 -6.84
CA ILE A 81 0.86 11.49 -8.12
C ILE A 81 -0.63 11.13 -8.06
N ILE A 82 -1.46 12.02 -8.58
CA ILE A 82 -2.91 11.89 -8.70
C ILE A 82 -3.36 12.11 -10.15
N LEU A 83 -4.60 11.77 -10.47
CA LEU A 83 -5.26 12.17 -11.71
C LEU A 83 -6.08 13.43 -11.48
N ASP A 84 -5.95 14.39 -12.39
CA ASP A 84 -6.84 15.56 -12.42
C ASP A 84 -8.21 15.23 -13.05
N SER A 85 -9.09 16.22 -13.09
CA SER A 85 -10.43 16.08 -13.67
C SER A 85 -10.43 15.75 -15.17
N SER A 86 -9.31 15.94 -15.87
CA SER A 86 -9.13 15.56 -17.28
C SER A 86 -8.56 14.16 -17.47
N GLY A 87 -8.21 13.46 -16.37
CA GLY A 87 -7.53 12.17 -16.40
C GLY A 87 -6.02 12.26 -16.65
N SER A 88 -5.43 13.45 -16.48
CA SER A 88 -3.98 13.65 -16.64
C SER A 88 -3.25 13.50 -15.31
N TYR A 89 -2.05 12.95 -15.35
CA TYR A 89 -1.22 12.79 -14.15
C TYR A 89 -0.69 14.12 -13.65
N GLN A 90 -0.86 14.39 -12.36
CA GLN A 90 -0.32 15.55 -11.67
C GLN A 90 0.35 15.15 -10.36
N PHE A 91 1.34 15.92 -9.92
CA PHE A 91 1.88 15.75 -8.57
C PHE A 91 0.82 16.13 -7.53
N ALA A 92 0.64 15.29 -6.52
CA ALA A 92 -0.29 15.55 -5.42
C ALA A 92 0.15 16.77 -4.60
N GLU A 93 1.46 16.95 -4.43
CA GLU A 93 2.05 18.06 -3.69
C GLU A 93 2.41 19.22 -4.59
N THR A 94 1.93 20.41 -4.25
CA THR A 94 2.25 21.67 -4.93
C THR A 94 3.58 22.28 -4.45
N ASN A 95 4.06 21.91 -3.27
CA ASN A 95 5.32 22.37 -2.72
C ASN A 95 6.49 21.73 -3.47
N GLU A 96 7.41 22.56 -3.99
CA GLU A 96 8.55 22.10 -4.80
C GLU A 96 9.48 21.15 -4.02
N THR A 97 9.76 21.45 -2.76
CA THR A 97 10.63 20.60 -1.93
C THR A 97 10.02 19.22 -1.71
N SER A 98 8.71 19.14 -1.40
CA SER A 98 7.99 17.89 -1.22
C SER A 98 7.93 17.08 -2.52
N ARG A 99 7.68 17.76 -3.65
CA ARG A 99 7.73 17.17 -4.99
C ARG A 99 9.11 16.58 -5.31
N LEU A 100 10.18 17.35 -5.09
CA LEU A 100 11.55 16.89 -5.34
C LEU A 100 11.94 15.74 -4.40
N ARG A 101 11.46 15.75 -3.16
CA ARG A 101 11.66 14.64 -2.23
C ARG A 101 11.04 13.36 -2.76
N PHE A 102 9.77 13.43 -3.20
CA PHE A 102 9.09 12.29 -3.83
C PHE A 102 9.86 11.79 -5.07
N VAL A 103 10.32 12.70 -5.94
CA VAL A 103 11.15 12.32 -7.11
C VAL A 103 12.45 11.64 -6.70
N ALA A 104 13.10 12.11 -5.62
CA ALA A 104 14.29 11.46 -5.08
C ALA A 104 14.00 10.04 -4.59
N ASP A 105 12.91 9.86 -3.86
CA ASP A 105 12.48 8.55 -3.36
C ASP A 105 12.16 7.57 -4.51
N VAL A 106 11.47 8.03 -5.56
CA VAL A 106 11.22 7.25 -6.79
C VAL A 106 12.51 6.76 -7.44
N HIS A 107 13.54 7.60 -7.45
CA HIS A 107 14.85 7.27 -8.04
C HIS A 107 15.81 6.59 -7.06
N GLY A 108 15.35 6.28 -5.82
CA GLY A 108 16.19 5.65 -4.78
C GLY A 108 17.33 6.54 -4.32
N LYS A 109 17.14 7.87 -4.31
CA LYS A 109 18.11 8.86 -3.86
C LYS A 109 17.84 9.27 -2.43
N SER A 110 18.88 9.34 -1.61
CA SER A 110 18.76 9.74 -0.20
C SER A 110 18.50 11.24 -0.02
N PHE A 111 19.01 12.07 -0.93
CA PHE A 111 18.89 13.52 -0.86
C PHE A 111 18.41 14.10 -2.19
N ILE A 112 17.73 15.26 -2.13
CA ILE A 112 17.28 16.02 -3.30
C ILE A 112 18.48 16.46 -4.16
N ASP A 113 19.60 16.76 -3.51
CA ASP A 113 20.83 17.21 -4.19
C ASP A 113 21.49 16.11 -5.04
N ASP A 114 21.16 14.84 -4.78
CA ASP A 114 21.62 13.71 -5.59
C ASP A 114 20.87 13.57 -6.93
N LEU A 115 19.76 14.30 -7.08
CA LEU A 115 19.00 14.32 -8.33
C LEU A 115 19.73 15.06 -9.44
N THR A 116 19.77 14.46 -10.62
CA THR A 116 20.18 15.15 -11.82
C THR A 116 19.14 16.17 -12.27
N GLU A 117 19.54 17.20 -13.04
CA GLU A 117 18.59 18.18 -13.57
C GLU A 117 17.50 17.55 -14.45
N LYS A 118 17.80 16.44 -15.12
CA LYS A 118 16.80 15.70 -15.89
C LYS A 118 15.74 15.03 -14.99
N GLU A 119 16.14 14.53 -13.83
CA GLU A 119 15.24 13.90 -12.87
C GLU A 119 14.37 14.94 -12.16
N LYS A 120 14.94 16.09 -11.77
CA LYS A 120 14.21 17.21 -11.14
C LYS A 120 13.10 17.77 -12.04
N ASN A 121 13.34 17.80 -13.36
CA ASN A 121 12.41 18.37 -14.35
C ASN A 121 11.43 17.37 -14.94
N LYS A 122 11.37 16.13 -14.46
CA LYS A 122 10.37 15.16 -14.93
C LYS A 122 8.95 15.59 -14.58
N THR A 123 8.04 15.40 -15.53
CA THR A 123 6.61 15.53 -15.30
C THR A 123 6.07 14.31 -14.52
N ALA A 124 4.87 14.45 -13.92
CA ALA A 124 4.19 13.34 -13.24
C ALA A 124 4.01 12.13 -14.19
N GLU A 125 3.59 12.36 -15.42
CA GLU A 125 3.45 11.33 -16.44
C GLU A 125 4.78 10.61 -16.73
N GLN A 126 5.89 11.33 -16.84
CA GLN A 126 7.21 10.74 -17.07
C GLN A 126 7.67 9.89 -15.88
N ILE A 127 7.26 10.24 -14.65
CA ILE A 127 7.52 9.44 -13.46
C ILE A 127 6.70 8.14 -13.51
N VAL A 128 5.39 8.22 -13.84
CA VAL A 128 4.54 7.03 -13.98
C VAL A 128 5.09 6.10 -15.06
N HIS A 129 5.44 6.61 -16.24
CA HIS A 129 6.06 5.80 -17.31
C HIS A 129 7.37 5.15 -16.87
N TYR A 130 8.21 5.86 -16.12
CA TYR A 130 9.44 5.30 -15.56
C TYR A 130 9.16 4.12 -14.62
N LEU A 131 8.15 4.27 -13.75
CA LEU A 131 7.76 3.22 -12.81
C LEU A 131 7.08 2.04 -13.53
N CYS A 132 6.23 2.28 -14.52
CA CYS A 132 5.66 1.21 -15.36
C CYS A 132 6.77 0.36 -16.00
N LYS A 133 7.77 1.01 -16.60
CA LYS A 133 8.92 0.30 -17.18
C LYS A 133 9.70 -0.50 -16.13
N ARG A 134 9.90 0.07 -14.94
CA ARG A 134 10.60 -0.59 -13.82
C ARG A 134 9.86 -1.81 -13.32
N TYR A 135 8.52 -1.74 -13.27
CA TYR A 135 7.66 -2.80 -12.75
C TYR A 135 7.12 -3.75 -13.83
N GLY A 136 7.44 -3.53 -15.10
CA GLY A 136 6.95 -4.36 -16.19
C GLY A 136 5.45 -4.24 -16.43
N LEU A 137 4.87 -3.05 -16.18
CA LEU A 137 3.46 -2.74 -16.45
C LEU A 137 3.32 -2.20 -17.88
N ASP A 138 2.36 -2.73 -18.64
CA ASP A 138 2.06 -2.21 -19.97
C ASP A 138 1.16 -0.97 -19.85
N TYR A 139 1.74 0.18 -20.09
CA TYR A 139 1.04 1.47 -20.04
C TYR A 139 -0.03 1.63 -21.14
N SER A 140 0.08 0.88 -22.24
CA SER A 140 -0.77 1.03 -23.42
C SER A 140 -2.07 0.22 -23.37
N GLU A 141 -2.11 -0.80 -22.51
CA GLU A 141 -3.25 -1.72 -22.43
C GLU A 141 -4.32 -1.33 -21.41
N HIS A 142 -4.01 -0.38 -20.54
CA HIS A 142 -4.86 -0.03 -19.41
C HIS A 142 -5.11 1.47 -19.31
N ASP A 143 -6.22 1.85 -18.66
CA ASP A 143 -6.51 3.25 -18.38
C ASP A 143 -5.57 3.86 -17.31
N ALA A 144 -5.55 5.18 -17.23
CA ALA A 144 -4.67 5.92 -16.35
C ALA A 144 -4.95 5.65 -14.85
N ALA A 145 -6.21 5.37 -14.49
CA ALA A 145 -6.61 5.12 -13.11
C ALA A 145 -6.11 3.75 -12.64
N TYR A 146 -6.27 2.72 -13.47
CA TYR A 146 -5.74 1.39 -13.20
C TYR A 146 -4.22 1.44 -13.04
N ILE A 147 -3.52 2.04 -14.02
CA ILE A 147 -2.06 2.18 -13.98
C ILE A 147 -1.60 2.87 -12.69
N LEU A 148 -2.28 3.95 -12.29
CA LEU A 148 -1.91 4.68 -11.08
C LEU A 148 -2.04 3.81 -9.82
N LYS A 149 -3.11 3.02 -9.70
CA LYS A 149 -3.31 2.08 -8.59
C LYS A 149 -2.23 1.01 -8.54
N MET A 150 -1.94 0.37 -9.68
CA MET A 150 -0.90 -0.64 -9.79
C MET A 150 0.48 -0.09 -9.47
N VAL A 151 0.82 1.09 -10.00
CA VAL A 151 2.09 1.76 -9.70
C VAL A 151 2.19 2.13 -8.22
N ASN A 152 1.10 2.62 -7.60
CA ASN A 152 1.07 2.94 -6.17
C ASN A 152 1.36 1.70 -5.30
N MET A 153 0.64 0.60 -5.52
CA MET A 153 0.86 -0.65 -4.78
C MET A 153 2.31 -1.16 -4.95
N ARG A 154 2.82 -1.18 -6.18
CA ARG A 154 4.20 -1.59 -6.47
C ARG A 154 5.24 -0.67 -5.83
N TYR A 155 4.98 0.63 -5.82
CA TYR A 155 5.84 1.63 -5.19
C TYR A 155 5.86 1.45 -3.66
N ALA A 156 4.70 1.26 -3.03
CA ALA A 156 4.59 1.00 -1.60
C ALA A 156 5.40 -0.25 -1.18
N MET A 157 5.34 -1.34 -1.98
CA MET A 157 6.18 -2.51 -1.77
C MET A 157 7.67 -2.18 -1.91
N GLY A 158 8.02 -1.33 -2.88
CA GLY A 158 9.40 -0.90 -3.14
C GLY A 158 10.02 -0.09 -1.99
N LEU A 159 9.23 0.72 -1.27
CA LEU A 159 9.69 1.47 -0.10
C LEU A 159 10.16 0.55 1.03
N ASN A 160 9.58 -0.64 1.14
CA ASN A 160 9.91 -1.65 2.14
C ASN A 160 11.01 -2.62 1.69
N SER A 161 11.56 -2.46 0.48
CA SER A 161 12.48 -3.42 -0.16
C SER A 161 13.82 -3.64 0.57
N TYR A 162 14.20 -2.73 1.47
CA TYR A 162 15.39 -2.90 2.34
C TYR A 162 15.19 -3.95 3.44
N GLN A 163 13.95 -4.34 3.71
CA GLN A 163 13.58 -5.36 4.68
C GLN A 163 12.66 -6.37 4.00
N GLN A 164 13.22 -7.40 3.45
CA GLN A 164 12.60 -8.42 2.58
C GLN A 164 11.34 -9.12 3.16
N TRP A 165 10.98 -8.84 4.40
CA TRP A 165 9.88 -9.50 5.12
C TRP A 165 8.94 -8.48 5.75
N LEU A 166 9.00 -7.21 5.35
CA LEU A 166 8.03 -6.22 5.81
C LEU A 166 6.75 -6.34 4.99
N THR A 167 5.70 -6.56 5.72
CA THR A 167 4.35 -6.58 5.18
C THR A 167 3.96 -5.18 4.69
N THR A 168 3.49 -5.08 3.45
CA THR A 168 2.97 -3.83 2.88
C THR A 168 1.45 -3.87 2.92
N VAL A 169 0.81 -2.82 3.42
CA VAL A 169 -0.66 -2.68 3.38
C VAL A 169 -1.06 -2.26 1.97
N LEU A 170 -2.00 -2.98 1.36
CA LEU A 170 -2.57 -2.69 0.03
C LEU A 170 -3.93 -2.01 0.13
N ALA A 171 -4.75 -2.41 1.11
CA ALA A 171 -6.03 -1.77 1.42
C ALA A 171 -6.26 -1.84 2.94
N SER A 172 -6.85 -0.81 3.51
CA SER A 172 -7.14 -0.72 4.94
C SER A 172 -8.62 -0.44 5.18
N ASP A 173 -9.13 -0.88 6.34
CA ASP A 173 -10.55 -0.73 6.72
C ASP A 173 -11.49 -1.37 5.66
N VAL A 174 -11.09 -2.54 5.15
CA VAL A 174 -11.88 -3.26 4.15
C VAL A 174 -13.07 -3.97 4.80
N SER A 175 -14.12 -4.20 4.02
CA SER A 175 -15.32 -4.90 4.43
C SER A 175 -15.06 -6.37 4.74
N ASP A 176 -15.94 -6.98 5.55
CA ASP A 176 -15.92 -8.43 5.80
C ASP A 176 -16.00 -9.25 4.50
N ALA A 177 -16.72 -8.72 3.48
CA ALA A 177 -16.85 -9.36 2.19
C ALA A 177 -15.50 -9.42 1.45
N THR A 178 -14.75 -8.31 1.42
CA THR A 178 -13.41 -8.28 0.85
C THR A 178 -12.45 -9.19 1.62
N ALA A 179 -12.49 -9.13 2.95
CA ALA A 179 -11.64 -9.99 3.78
C ALA A 179 -11.90 -11.48 3.50
N ALA A 180 -13.18 -11.88 3.45
CA ALA A 180 -13.58 -13.26 3.13
C ALA A 180 -13.14 -13.66 1.71
N ALA A 181 -13.35 -12.80 0.71
CA ALA A 181 -12.96 -13.08 -0.67
C ALA A 181 -11.44 -13.22 -0.85
N ILE A 182 -10.63 -12.42 -0.15
CA ILE A 182 -9.17 -12.58 -0.14
C ILE A 182 -8.78 -13.91 0.51
N MET A 183 -9.38 -14.27 1.65
CA MET A 183 -9.08 -15.53 2.35
C MET A 183 -9.48 -16.77 1.51
N GLU A 184 -10.60 -16.71 0.79
CA GLU A 184 -11.03 -17.79 -0.10
C GLU A 184 -10.08 -17.99 -1.29
N ASN A 185 -9.42 -16.93 -1.76
CA ASN A 185 -8.49 -16.95 -2.89
C ASN A 185 -7.02 -17.02 -2.47
N GLN A 186 -6.71 -17.21 -1.17
CA GLN A 186 -5.35 -17.13 -0.63
C GLN A 186 -4.35 -18.09 -1.31
N ASP A 187 -4.80 -19.27 -1.74
CA ASP A 187 -3.96 -20.25 -2.44
C ASP A 187 -3.42 -19.71 -3.78
N SER A 188 -4.13 -18.80 -4.43
CA SER A 188 -3.74 -18.16 -5.69
C SER A 188 -3.03 -16.81 -5.50
N LEU A 189 -3.19 -16.18 -4.33
CA LEU A 189 -2.67 -14.86 -3.99
C LEU A 189 -1.36 -14.97 -3.20
N GLN A 190 -0.26 -15.21 -3.91
CA GLN A 190 1.05 -15.45 -3.28
C GLN A 190 1.51 -14.27 -2.42
N GLY A 191 1.68 -14.52 -1.12
CA GLY A 191 2.17 -13.52 -0.15
C GLY A 191 1.10 -12.53 0.34
N VAL A 192 -0.15 -12.65 -0.14
CA VAL A 192 -1.26 -11.82 0.34
C VAL A 192 -1.87 -12.43 1.59
N ASP A 193 -2.19 -11.59 2.57
CA ASP A 193 -2.81 -12.01 3.82
C ASP A 193 -3.77 -10.93 4.34
N ILE A 194 -4.68 -11.32 5.24
CA ILE A 194 -5.54 -10.39 5.98
C ILE A 194 -4.91 -10.13 7.35
N SER A 195 -4.71 -8.86 7.64
CA SER A 195 -4.30 -8.41 8.97
C SER A 195 -5.48 -7.80 9.71
N GLU A 196 -5.74 -8.32 10.91
CA GLU A 196 -6.65 -7.67 11.85
C GLU A 196 -5.98 -6.47 12.48
N ASP A 197 -6.68 -5.35 12.50
CA ASP A 197 -6.26 -4.10 13.12
C ASP A 197 -7.41 -3.54 13.97
N SER A 198 -7.11 -2.53 14.75
CA SER A 198 -8.07 -1.90 15.64
C SER A 198 -8.14 -0.41 15.33
N LEU A 199 -9.22 -0.01 14.67
CA LEU A 199 -9.50 1.40 14.39
C LEU A 199 -10.16 2.09 15.58
N ARG A 200 -9.63 3.26 15.92
CA ARG A 200 -10.20 4.10 16.95
C ARG A 200 -11.35 4.92 16.37
N ARG A 201 -12.58 4.71 16.87
CA ARG A 201 -13.77 5.45 16.48
C ARG A 201 -14.13 6.48 17.55
N TYR A 202 -14.56 7.64 17.08
CA TYR A 202 -14.97 8.78 17.90
C TYR A 202 -16.37 9.22 17.44
N PRO A 203 -17.47 8.73 18.03
CA PRO A 203 -18.83 9.05 17.59
C PRO A 203 -19.10 10.56 17.50
N ASP A 204 -18.59 11.31 18.50
CA ASP A 204 -18.74 12.76 18.61
C ASP A 204 -17.41 13.50 18.48
N GLY A 205 -16.50 13.01 17.64
CA GLY A 205 -15.13 13.53 17.51
C GLY A 205 -15.01 15.02 17.28
N GLN A 206 -15.98 15.63 16.58
CA GLN A 206 -16.02 17.07 16.35
C GLN A 206 -16.14 17.91 17.62
N TYR A 207 -16.69 17.36 18.71
CA TYR A 207 -16.86 18.08 19.99
C TYR A 207 -15.70 17.84 20.96
N PHE A 208 -14.98 16.74 20.85
CA PHE A 208 -13.97 16.30 21.80
C PHE A 208 -12.56 16.24 21.24
N ALA A 209 -12.34 16.60 19.97
CA ALA A 209 -11.04 16.49 19.29
C ALA A 209 -9.88 17.16 20.07
N SER A 210 -10.14 18.27 20.74
CA SER A 210 -9.13 18.99 21.54
C SER A 210 -8.73 18.30 22.86
N ILE A 211 -9.52 17.30 23.29
CA ILE A 211 -9.33 16.62 24.58
C ILE A 211 -8.82 15.19 24.37
N ILE A 212 -9.27 14.53 23.29
CA ILE A 212 -9.06 13.10 23.06
C ILE A 212 -7.90 12.87 22.08
N GLY A 213 -7.49 13.88 21.30
CA GLY A 213 -6.40 13.86 20.34
C GLY A 213 -6.81 13.42 18.97
#